data_38dc29bc98eef35df844fda41a074d00
#
_entry.id   38dc29bc98eef35df844fda41a074d00
#
_cell.length_a   1.000
_cell.length_b   1.000
_cell.length_c   1.000
_cell.angle_alpha   90.00
_cell.angle_beta   90.00
_cell.angle_gamma   90.00
#
_symmetry.space_group_name_H-M   'P 1'
#
loop_
_entity.id
_entity.type
_entity.pdbx_description
1 polymer ?
#
loop_
_entity_poly.entity_id
_entity_poly.type
_entity_poly.pdbx_seq_one_letter_code
_entity_poly.pdbx_strand_id
1 'polypeptide(L)'
;MSSDFQPPPPGLSILAAVGGVVTAVIAIAGLNSLSSRLAQNTSISAISTPQTSPTANVETQSQKVAKLDAKSVVLPGTEVPTSELTKTKTPYIGVKLGKLDAVDMANARIAWSYFQHNWNDETGLVNSADGFSSVTMWDQAAAIAALVSARELNLIPVAEFEAKMSKMLQTLATLPLYKGELPNKVYNAKTLLPVNYGKLEQREEIGWSAIDLGRMAIWLKIVEAKYPQMRSPVQAVWKHWQVKRLTRNGQMYGTSVVQGQEQYHQEGRLGYENYAACGLQLWGLDVKQALDYRSQTAFVNLYGQGVPYDRRDANNSGANNYVLSEPYILDGIETGFQALPKVYADRVLAAQVARYQATQELTALTEDNVDRLPYFVYNSLFVNGKPWATITDTGQQYNNLRFLSAKAAIGWHMLYNTDYTSALSNTVFKQLKSDKGWYNGLYESLRQPNKALTANNNGVILESFLYKQVGKPLIVWAGVKLESGGVGAIAPEQ
;
A
#
# COMPACT_ATOMS: atom_id res chain seq x y z
N MET A 1 -36.12 -40.62 -4.04
CA MET A 1 -35.51 -40.38 -5.36
C MET A 1 -34.25 -39.58 -5.10
N SER A 2 -33.14 -40.31 -5.07
CA SER A 2 -31.79 -39.80 -4.89
C SER A 2 -31.26 -39.30 -6.22
N SER A 3 -30.80 -38.05 -6.31
CA SER A 3 -30.08 -37.55 -7.46
C SER A 3 -28.61 -37.42 -7.10
N ASP A 4 -27.81 -38.24 -7.70
CA ASP A 4 -26.34 -38.32 -7.62
C ASP A 4 -25.68 -37.01 -8.07
N PHE A 5 -24.85 -36.48 -7.19
CA PHE A 5 -23.96 -35.35 -7.51
C PHE A 5 -22.61 -35.96 -7.91
N GLN A 6 -22.29 -35.99 -9.19
CA GLN A 6 -20.94 -36.29 -9.66
C GLN A 6 -20.09 -35.04 -9.62
N PRO A 7 -18.82 -35.10 -9.08
CA PRO A 7 -17.89 -33.99 -9.15
C PRO A 7 -17.32 -33.83 -10.57
N PRO A 8 -17.02 -32.59 -11.00
CA PRO A 8 -16.39 -32.35 -12.31
C PRO A 8 -14.92 -32.82 -12.33
N PRO A 9 -14.38 -33.12 -13.53
CA PRO A 9 -13.03 -33.68 -13.69
C PRO A 9 -11.94 -32.67 -13.31
N PRO A 10 -10.76 -33.14 -12.85
CA PRO A 10 -9.63 -32.28 -12.51
C PRO A 10 -8.94 -31.78 -13.79
N GLY A 11 -8.91 -30.48 -13.99
CA GLY A 11 -8.11 -29.88 -15.04
C GLY A 11 -8.68 -28.60 -15.63
N LEU A 12 -8.75 -27.55 -14.83
CA LEU A 12 -8.67 -26.15 -15.32
C LEU A 12 -8.43 -25.26 -14.09
N SER A 13 -7.16 -24.92 -13.89
CA SER A 13 -6.76 -23.92 -12.89
C SER A 13 -7.30 -22.57 -13.33
N ILE A 14 -8.45 -22.17 -12.82
CA ILE A 14 -8.96 -20.80 -12.97
C ILE A 14 -8.17 -19.96 -11.99
N LEU A 15 -7.22 -19.18 -12.49
CA LEU A 15 -6.56 -18.10 -11.77
C LEU A 15 -7.62 -17.06 -11.39
N ALA A 16 -8.17 -17.18 -10.20
CA ALA A 16 -8.94 -16.11 -9.58
C ALA A 16 -7.92 -15.05 -9.12
N ALA A 17 -7.81 -13.95 -9.86
CA ALA A 17 -7.11 -12.75 -9.41
C ALA A 17 -7.85 -12.18 -8.20
N VAL A 18 -7.37 -12.49 -7.01
CA VAL A 18 -7.88 -11.94 -5.75
C VAL A 18 -7.10 -10.69 -5.44
N GLY A 19 -7.72 -9.54 -5.70
CA GLY A 19 -7.16 -8.26 -5.35
C GLY A 19 -7.18 -8.02 -3.84
N GLY A 20 -6.02 -8.03 -3.21
CA GLY A 20 -5.80 -7.26 -1.99
C GLY A 20 -5.02 -6.04 -2.40
N VAL A 21 -5.47 -4.84 -2.02
CA VAL A 21 -4.84 -3.54 -2.31
C VAL A 21 -4.42 -3.39 -3.77
N VAL A 22 -5.38 -3.19 -4.63
CA VAL A 22 -5.11 -2.92 -6.04
C VAL A 22 -5.04 -1.41 -6.23
N THR A 23 -3.85 -0.86 -6.07
CA THR A 23 -3.57 0.48 -6.58
C THR A 23 -3.23 0.33 -8.07
N ALA A 24 -4.16 0.71 -8.90
CA ALA A 24 -4.06 1.05 -10.32
C ALA A 24 -3.08 0.27 -11.19
N VAL A 25 -3.56 -0.70 -11.91
CA VAL A 25 -2.97 -1.08 -13.20
C VAL A 25 -3.22 0.08 -14.19
N ILE A 26 -2.22 0.92 -14.41
CA ILE A 26 -2.30 2.00 -15.38
C ILE A 26 -2.18 1.44 -16.80
N ALA A 27 -3.25 1.54 -17.49
CA ALA A 27 -3.55 1.69 -18.92
C ALA A 27 -2.52 1.31 -19.99
N ILE A 28 -2.87 0.32 -20.76
CA ILE A 28 -2.27 -0.02 -22.05
C ILE A 28 -2.84 0.82 -23.22
N ALA A 29 -3.84 1.67 -23.03
CA ALA A 29 -4.58 2.29 -24.16
C ALA A 29 -4.09 3.69 -24.57
N GLY A 30 -3.32 4.42 -23.76
CA GLY A 30 -2.91 5.80 -24.09
C GLY A 30 -1.61 5.95 -24.90
N LEU A 31 -0.78 4.93 -25.00
CA LEU A 31 0.57 5.04 -25.59
C LEU A 31 0.71 4.47 -27.01
N ASN A 32 -0.29 3.75 -27.52
CA ASN A 32 -0.24 3.26 -28.91
C ASN A 32 -0.34 4.37 -29.97
N SER A 33 -0.76 5.59 -29.60
CA SER A 33 -0.79 6.73 -30.54
C SER A 33 0.51 7.53 -30.59
N LEU A 34 1.40 7.41 -29.60
CA LEU A 34 2.70 8.09 -29.61
C LEU A 34 3.82 7.22 -30.17
N SER A 35 3.77 5.90 -29.97
CA SER A 35 4.79 4.98 -30.50
C SER A 35 4.70 4.80 -32.02
N SER A 36 3.52 4.93 -32.60
CA SER A 36 3.35 4.86 -34.06
C SER A 36 3.88 6.08 -34.83
N ARG A 37 4.14 7.22 -34.15
CA ARG A 37 4.73 8.43 -34.77
C ARG A 37 6.25 8.49 -34.64
N LEU A 38 6.87 7.69 -33.78
CA LEU A 38 8.33 7.64 -33.59
C LEU A 38 9.02 6.52 -34.39
N ALA A 39 8.26 5.56 -34.93
CA ALA A 39 8.81 4.41 -35.65
C ALA A 39 9.00 4.65 -37.14
N GLN A 40 8.69 5.85 -37.70
CA GLN A 40 8.78 6.15 -39.13
C GLN A 40 10.03 6.90 -39.57
N ASN A 41 10.96 7.23 -38.69
CA ASN A 41 12.22 7.88 -39.10
C ASN A 41 13.41 7.32 -38.33
N THR A 42 13.93 6.17 -38.73
CA THR A 42 15.40 5.86 -38.69
C THR A 42 15.65 4.50 -39.33
N SER A 43 15.92 4.51 -40.62
CA SER A 43 16.69 3.47 -41.29
C SER A 43 18.17 3.73 -41.01
N ILE A 44 18.83 2.92 -40.18
CA ILE A 44 20.28 2.93 -40.03
C ILE A 44 20.81 1.56 -40.40
N SER A 45 21.77 1.60 -41.34
CA SER A 45 22.51 0.52 -41.95
C SER A 45 23.21 -0.39 -40.95
N ALA A 46 23.19 -1.68 -41.24
CA ALA A 46 23.95 -2.70 -40.52
C ALA A 46 25.46 -2.44 -40.62
N ILE A 47 26.12 -2.24 -39.49
CA ILE A 47 27.57 -2.26 -39.35
C ILE A 47 27.96 -3.59 -38.65
N SER A 48 28.80 -4.35 -39.35
CA SER A 48 29.37 -5.60 -38.91
C SER A 48 30.14 -5.47 -37.59
N THR A 49 29.84 -6.31 -36.63
CA THR A 49 30.54 -6.46 -35.35
C THR A 49 31.89 -7.15 -35.52
N PRO A 50 32.98 -6.68 -34.89
CA PRO A 50 34.21 -7.42 -34.71
C PRO A 50 34.04 -8.50 -33.62
N GLN A 51 34.48 -9.71 -33.90
CA GLN A 51 34.64 -10.78 -32.93
C GLN A 51 35.67 -10.39 -31.86
N THR A 52 35.23 -10.24 -30.61
CA THR A 52 36.13 -10.09 -29.47
C THR A 52 36.23 -11.39 -28.68
N SER A 53 37.48 -11.73 -28.35
CA SER A 53 37.92 -12.83 -27.50
C SER A 53 37.24 -12.89 -26.11
N PRO A 54 37.24 -14.02 -25.39
CA PRO A 54 36.52 -14.18 -24.16
C PRO A 54 37.13 -13.34 -23.04
N THR A 55 36.52 -12.19 -22.74
CA THR A 55 36.75 -11.43 -21.54
C THR A 55 36.08 -12.15 -20.37
N ALA A 56 36.86 -12.36 -19.30
CA ALA A 56 36.35 -12.90 -18.04
C ALA A 56 35.07 -12.16 -17.62
N ASN A 57 33.97 -12.92 -17.43
CA ASN A 57 32.67 -12.39 -16.98
C ASN A 57 32.84 -11.74 -15.59
N VAL A 58 33.04 -10.43 -15.53
CA VAL A 58 32.94 -9.69 -14.28
C VAL A 58 31.47 -9.65 -13.88
N GLU A 59 31.14 -10.37 -12.82
CA GLU A 59 29.79 -10.41 -12.26
C GLU A 59 29.32 -8.99 -11.88
N THR A 60 28.16 -8.57 -12.39
CA THR A 60 27.58 -7.27 -12.07
C THR A 60 27.13 -7.22 -10.61
N GLN A 61 27.05 -6.00 -10.01
CA GLN A 61 26.56 -5.80 -8.66
C GLN A 61 25.15 -6.40 -8.49
N SER A 62 24.26 -6.23 -9.47
CA SER A 62 22.90 -6.80 -9.45
C SER A 62 22.89 -8.32 -9.43
N GLN A 63 23.83 -8.98 -10.14
CA GLN A 63 23.98 -10.45 -10.11
C GLN A 63 24.49 -10.94 -8.75
N LYS A 64 25.44 -10.20 -8.13
CA LYS A 64 25.93 -10.53 -6.78
C LYS A 64 24.81 -10.42 -5.75
N VAL A 65 24.02 -9.34 -5.80
CA VAL A 65 22.86 -9.14 -4.89
C VAL A 65 21.85 -10.28 -5.07
N ALA A 66 21.47 -10.63 -6.31
CA ALA A 66 20.53 -11.71 -6.58
C ALA A 66 21.01 -13.07 -6.03
N LYS A 67 22.31 -13.36 -6.12
CA LYS A 67 22.88 -14.58 -5.51
C LYS A 67 22.84 -14.57 -3.99
N LEU A 68 23.11 -13.43 -3.36
CA LEU A 68 23.03 -13.28 -1.91
C LEU A 68 21.58 -13.40 -1.44
N ASP A 69 20.64 -12.75 -2.12
CA ASP A 69 19.21 -12.85 -1.83
C ASP A 69 18.71 -14.30 -1.90
N ALA A 70 19.12 -15.07 -2.92
CA ALA A 70 18.78 -16.47 -3.06
C ALA A 70 19.38 -17.36 -1.95
N LYS A 71 20.60 -17.05 -1.48
CA LYS A 71 21.27 -17.78 -0.38
C LYS A 71 20.76 -17.40 1.00
N SER A 72 20.09 -16.26 1.13
CA SER A 72 19.60 -15.75 2.41
C SER A 72 18.45 -16.54 3.00
N VAL A 73 17.84 -17.42 2.21
CA VAL A 73 16.61 -18.14 2.56
C VAL A 73 16.95 -19.49 3.20
N VAL A 74 16.48 -19.66 4.42
CA VAL A 74 16.30 -20.98 4.99
C VAL A 74 14.80 -21.27 4.99
N LEU A 75 14.36 -22.22 4.16
CA LEU A 75 12.96 -22.63 4.05
C LEU A 75 12.44 -23.18 5.38
N PRO A 76 11.14 -23.04 5.63
CA PRO A 76 10.54 -23.32 6.94
C PRO A 76 10.64 -24.80 7.31
N GLY A 77 11.21 -25.05 8.42
CA GLY A 77 11.24 -26.32 9.16
C GLY A 77 11.44 -26.08 10.65
N THR A 78 11.83 -24.86 11.01
CA THR A 78 12.01 -24.46 12.39
C THR A 78 10.96 -23.42 12.75
N GLU A 79 9.95 -23.82 13.52
CA GLU A 79 9.14 -22.87 14.26
C GLU A 79 10.09 -22.01 15.09
N VAL A 80 10.09 -20.70 14.84
CA VAL A 80 10.78 -19.78 15.76
C VAL A 80 10.01 -19.84 17.07
N PRO A 81 10.62 -20.32 18.16
CA PRO A 81 9.91 -20.47 19.41
C PRO A 81 9.27 -19.16 19.82
N THR A 82 8.05 -19.21 20.31
CA THR A 82 7.28 -18.02 20.74
C THR A 82 8.05 -17.21 21.80
N SER A 83 8.92 -17.85 22.56
CA SER A 83 9.82 -17.22 23.53
C SER A 83 10.93 -16.35 22.90
N GLU A 84 11.30 -16.57 21.62
CA GLU A 84 12.24 -15.70 20.91
C GLU A 84 11.54 -14.52 20.23
N LEU A 85 10.23 -14.62 19.98
CA LEU A 85 9.41 -13.53 19.43
C LEU A 85 9.38 -12.30 20.35
N THR A 86 9.57 -12.49 21.65
CA THR A 86 9.54 -11.41 22.65
C THR A 86 10.92 -10.79 22.94
N LYS A 87 11.99 -11.33 22.35
CA LYS A 87 13.38 -10.85 22.58
C LYS A 87 13.95 -10.11 21.40
N THR A 88 13.33 -9.02 20.98
CA THR A 88 14.02 -8.09 20.07
C THR A 88 14.98 -7.22 20.90
N LYS A 89 16.28 -7.45 20.75
CA LYS A 89 17.36 -6.70 21.43
C LYS A 89 17.61 -5.31 20.85
N THR A 90 16.81 -4.81 19.93
CA THR A 90 17.04 -3.49 19.34
C THR A 90 16.11 -2.48 20.00
N PRO A 91 16.65 -1.55 20.80
CA PRO A 91 15.87 -0.40 21.26
C PRO A 91 15.58 0.46 20.02
N TYR A 92 14.40 0.35 19.46
CA TYR A 92 13.94 1.27 18.43
C TYR A 92 13.62 2.60 19.12
N ILE A 93 14.54 3.54 19.00
CA ILE A 93 14.33 4.91 19.43
C ILE A 93 13.51 5.57 18.32
N GLY A 94 12.25 5.88 18.59
CA GLY A 94 11.39 6.62 17.67
C GLY A 94 12.03 7.95 17.27
N VAL A 95 11.60 8.51 16.15
CA VAL A 95 11.98 9.85 15.70
C VAL A 95 11.71 10.84 16.84
N LYS A 96 12.53 11.89 16.93
CA LYS A 96 12.24 13.01 17.83
C LYS A 96 10.87 13.59 17.45
N LEU A 97 9.86 13.20 18.22
CA LEU A 97 8.48 13.62 18.03
C LEU A 97 8.32 15.07 18.50
N GLY A 98 7.40 15.79 17.87
CA GLY A 98 7.06 17.16 18.20
C GLY A 98 7.12 18.09 16.98
N LYS A 99 7.15 19.39 17.23
CA LYS A 99 7.06 20.41 16.17
C LYS A 99 8.07 20.17 15.05
N LEU A 100 7.59 20.19 13.80
CA LEU A 100 8.42 20.07 12.61
C LEU A 100 9.37 21.27 12.47
N ASP A 101 10.59 21.02 12.04
CA ASP A 101 11.53 22.07 11.67
C ASP A 101 11.27 22.60 10.24
N ALA A 102 12.07 23.55 9.79
CA ALA A 102 11.91 24.16 8.47
C ALA A 102 12.13 23.17 7.31
N VAL A 103 13.01 22.16 7.50
CA VAL A 103 13.32 21.14 6.51
C VAL A 103 12.16 20.15 6.41
N ASP A 104 11.65 19.67 7.54
CA ASP A 104 10.46 18.83 7.61
C ASP A 104 9.27 19.50 6.91
N MET A 105 9.04 20.78 7.23
CA MET A 105 7.94 21.56 6.63
C MET A 105 8.12 21.74 5.11
N ALA A 106 9.34 21.92 4.63
CA ALA A 106 9.62 21.99 3.20
C ALA A 106 9.34 20.65 2.52
N ASN A 107 9.73 19.53 3.13
CA ASN A 107 9.48 18.18 2.64
C ASN A 107 7.97 17.82 2.65
N ALA A 108 7.25 18.24 3.68
CA ALA A 108 5.79 18.08 3.76
C ALA A 108 5.08 18.86 2.64
N ARG A 109 5.53 20.09 2.31
CA ARG A 109 4.99 20.87 1.18
C ARG A 109 5.18 20.18 -0.17
N ILE A 110 6.30 19.49 -0.38
CA ILE A 110 6.51 18.71 -1.61
C ILE A 110 5.48 17.58 -1.70
N ALA A 111 5.22 16.84 -0.63
CA ALA A 111 4.18 15.82 -0.64
C ALA A 111 2.79 16.41 -0.89
N TRP A 112 2.48 17.56 -0.28
CA TRP A 112 1.21 18.27 -0.50
C TRP A 112 1.03 18.75 -1.94
N SER A 113 2.11 19.11 -2.66
CA SER A 113 1.99 19.58 -4.04
C SER A 113 1.38 18.54 -4.98
N TYR A 114 1.51 17.24 -4.68
CA TYR A 114 0.80 16.19 -5.43
C TYR A 114 -0.71 16.42 -5.41
N PHE A 115 -1.27 16.66 -4.24
CA PHE A 115 -2.71 16.83 -4.06
C PHE A 115 -3.22 18.13 -4.68
N GLN A 116 -2.40 19.18 -4.71
CA GLN A 116 -2.74 20.42 -5.40
C GLN A 116 -2.82 20.25 -6.93
N HIS A 117 -1.92 19.45 -7.51
CA HIS A 117 -1.89 19.20 -8.96
C HIS A 117 -2.95 18.19 -9.45
N ASN A 118 -3.35 17.26 -8.58
CA ASN A 118 -4.21 16.13 -8.95
C ASN A 118 -5.64 16.21 -8.37
N TRP A 119 -5.99 17.33 -7.77
CA TRP A 119 -7.35 17.61 -7.30
C TRP A 119 -8.29 17.89 -8.46
N ASN A 120 -9.48 17.28 -8.46
CA ASN A 120 -10.54 17.54 -9.43
C ASN A 120 -11.61 18.46 -8.79
N ASP A 121 -11.67 19.72 -9.20
CA ASP A 121 -12.57 20.72 -8.59
C ASP A 121 -14.05 20.37 -8.70
N GLU A 122 -14.46 19.71 -9.79
CA GLU A 122 -15.86 19.33 -10.01
C GLU A 122 -16.29 18.19 -9.09
N THR A 123 -15.44 17.21 -8.86
CA THR A 123 -15.78 16.02 -8.06
C THR A 123 -15.22 16.05 -6.64
N GLY A 124 -14.19 16.84 -6.38
CA GLY A 124 -13.47 16.83 -5.11
C GLY A 124 -12.64 15.55 -4.90
N LEU A 125 -12.43 14.74 -5.92
CA LEU A 125 -11.60 13.54 -5.85
C LEU A 125 -10.18 13.83 -6.34
N VAL A 126 -9.24 13.05 -5.86
CA VAL A 126 -7.82 13.15 -6.24
C VAL A 126 -7.45 11.97 -7.14
N ASN A 127 -6.77 12.24 -8.26
CA ASN A 127 -6.26 11.17 -9.12
C ASN A 127 -5.32 10.24 -8.33
N SER A 128 -5.43 8.93 -8.52
CA SER A 128 -4.54 7.94 -7.90
C SER A 128 -3.09 8.07 -8.40
N ALA A 129 -2.91 8.43 -9.67
CA ALA A 129 -1.61 8.70 -10.26
C ALA A 129 -1.62 10.00 -11.07
N ASP A 130 -0.47 10.70 -11.14
CA ASP A 130 -0.33 11.97 -11.85
C ASP A 130 -0.69 11.82 -13.33
N GLY A 131 -1.57 12.68 -13.80
CA GLY A 131 -2.03 12.69 -15.20
C GLY A 131 -2.97 11.54 -15.58
N PHE A 132 -3.38 10.70 -14.65
CA PHE A 132 -4.28 9.57 -14.90
C PHE A 132 -5.53 9.65 -14.01
N SER A 133 -6.67 9.96 -14.63
CA SER A 133 -7.93 10.27 -13.93
C SER A 133 -8.65 9.01 -13.38
N SER A 134 -7.95 8.12 -12.69
CA SER A 134 -8.54 7.02 -11.94
C SER A 134 -8.51 7.29 -10.45
N VAL A 135 -9.44 6.72 -9.70
CA VAL A 135 -9.45 6.74 -8.24
C VAL A 135 -9.86 5.39 -7.68
N THR A 136 -9.21 4.99 -6.57
CA THR A 136 -9.60 3.87 -5.72
C THR A 136 -10.00 4.41 -4.35
N MET A 137 -10.69 3.61 -3.54
CA MET A 137 -11.01 4.04 -2.17
C MET A 137 -9.77 4.09 -1.27
N TRP A 138 -8.74 3.29 -1.58
CA TRP A 138 -7.43 3.37 -0.91
C TRP A 138 -6.76 4.73 -1.12
N ASP A 139 -6.73 5.20 -2.36
CA ASP A 139 -6.12 6.49 -2.70
C ASP A 139 -6.95 7.66 -2.19
N GLN A 140 -8.29 7.54 -2.15
CA GLN A 140 -9.12 8.58 -1.56
C GLN A 140 -8.97 8.62 -0.03
N ALA A 141 -8.74 7.49 0.64
CA ALA A 141 -8.35 7.49 2.05
C ALA A 141 -7.02 8.23 2.27
N ALA A 142 -6.02 7.99 1.40
CA ALA A 142 -4.78 8.76 1.41
C ALA A 142 -4.99 10.26 1.14
N ALA A 143 -5.96 10.63 0.28
CA ALA A 143 -6.31 12.01 0.02
C ALA A 143 -7.00 12.70 1.23
N ILE A 144 -7.87 11.98 1.96
CA ILE A 144 -8.43 12.46 3.23
C ILE A 144 -7.31 12.66 4.25
N ALA A 145 -6.40 11.67 4.39
CA ALA A 145 -5.23 11.77 5.24
C ALA A 145 -4.38 13.00 4.92
N ALA A 146 -4.15 13.25 3.63
CA ALA A 146 -3.40 14.40 3.15
C ALA A 146 -4.10 15.73 3.43
N LEU A 147 -5.41 15.83 3.24
CA LEU A 147 -6.19 17.04 3.59
C LEU A 147 -6.11 17.33 5.09
N VAL A 148 -6.29 16.31 5.93
CA VAL A 148 -6.15 16.44 7.40
C VAL A 148 -4.73 16.88 7.74
N SER A 149 -3.72 16.23 7.14
CA SER A 149 -2.31 16.57 7.37
C SER A 149 -2.00 18.00 6.95
N ALA A 150 -2.44 18.42 5.77
CA ALA A 150 -2.22 19.78 5.28
C ALA A 150 -2.86 20.84 6.20
N ARG A 151 -4.06 20.56 6.73
CA ARG A 151 -4.74 21.41 7.71
C ARG A 151 -3.96 21.51 9.03
N GLU A 152 -3.59 20.39 9.60
CA GLU A 152 -2.94 20.32 10.92
C GLU A 152 -1.48 20.77 10.89
N LEU A 153 -0.81 20.67 9.75
CA LEU A 153 0.52 21.22 9.49
C LEU A 153 0.48 22.71 9.05
N ASN A 154 -0.70 23.32 8.98
CA ASN A 154 -0.89 24.71 8.49
C ASN A 154 -0.33 24.93 7.06
N LEU A 155 -0.45 23.94 6.18
CA LEU A 155 -0.11 24.08 4.77
C LEU A 155 -1.24 24.73 3.98
N ILE A 156 -2.47 24.61 4.46
CA ILE A 156 -3.67 25.24 3.91
C ILE A 156 -4.49 25.93 5.01
N PRO A 157 -5.25 27.00 4.68
CA PRO A 157 -6.16 27.63 5.62
C PRO A 157 -7.36 26.76 5.96
N VAL A 158 -8.01 27.04 7.09
CA VAL A 158 -9.22 26.31 7.57
C VAL A 158 -10.29 26.27 6.49
N ALA A 159 -10.59 27.41 5.88
CA ALA A 159 -11.66 27.53 4.89
C ALA A 159 -11.42 26.66 3.65
N GLU A 160 -10.16 26.53 3.20
CA GLU A 160 -9.79 25.65 2.08
C GLU A 160 -9.98 24.18 2.46
N PHE A 161 -9.53 23.79 3.66
CA PHE A 161 -9.75 22.44 4.18
C PHE A 161 -11.24 22.09 4.23
N GLU A 162 -12.06 22.97 4.80
CA GLU A 162 -13.50 22.74 4.94
C GLU A 162 -14.19 22.62 3.58
N ALA A 163 -13.86 23.49 2.64
CA ALA A 163 -14.42 23.44 1.29
C ALA A 163 -14.05 22.13 0.57
N LYS A 164 -12.76 21.75 0.57
CA LYS A 164 -12.27 20.53 -0.09
C LYS A 164 -12.82 19.27 0.59
N MET A 165 -12.79 19.19 1.91
CA MET A 165 -13.30 18.03 2.65
C MET A 165 -14.82 17.87 2.45
N SER A 166 -15.60 18.94 2.54
CA SER A 166 -17.04 18.90 2.29
C SER A 166 -17.37 18.43 0.88
N LYS A 167 -16.64 18.94 -0.13
CA LYS A 167 -16.82 18.52 -1.52
C LYS A 167 -16.54 17.04 -1.73
N MET A 168 -15.42 16.53 -1.20
CA MET A 168 -15.06 15.11 -1.29
C MET A 168 -16.10 14.23 -0.59
N LEU A 169 -16.51 14.57 0.62
CA LEU A 169 -17.51 13.80 1.38
C LEU A 169 -18.88 13.81 0.68
N GLN A 170 -19.27 14.94 0.09
CA GLN A 170 -20.51 15.02 -0.71
C GLN A 170 -20.46 14.04 -1.90
N THR A 171 -19.35 14.02 -2.61
CA THR A 171 -19.16 13.08 -3.74
C THR A 171 -19.20 11.63 -3.27
N LEU A 172 -18.48 11.28 -2.20
CA LEU A 172 -18.48 9.92 -1.65
C LEU A 172 -19.87 9.49 -1.16
N ALA A 173 -20.70 10.40 -0.64
CA ALA A 173 -22.06 10.13 -0.19
C ALA A 173 -23.07 9.91 -1.35
N THR A 174 -22.69 10.24 -2.59
CA THR A 174 -23.55 10.10 -3.78
C THR A 174 -22.91 9.27 -4.88
N LEU A 175 -21.75 8.69 -4.61
CA LEU A 175 -20.99 7.90 -5.58
C LEU A 175 -21.82 6.70 -6.07
N PRO A 176 -21.88 6.43 -7.40
CA PRO A 176 -22.53 5.23 -7.90
C PRO A 176 -21.90 3.96 -7.32
N LEU A 177 -22.69 3.10 -6.71
CA LEU A 177 -22.20 1.90 -6.04
C LEU A 177 -22.26 0.67 -6.95
N TYR A 178 -21.33 -0.25 -6.78
CA TYR A 178 -21.42 -1.59 -7.36
C TYR A 178 -22.71 -2.26 -6.88
N LYS A 179 -23.58 -2.58 -7.83
CA LYS A 179 -24.92 -3.16 -7.57
C LYS A 179 -25.74 -2.40 -6.50
N GLY A 180 -25.46 -1.13 -6.28
CA GLY A 180 -26.10 -0.34 -5.22
C GLY A 180 -25.69 -0.72 -3.79
N GLU A 181 -24.60 -1.46 -3.61
CA GLU A 181 -24.16 -1.96 -2.30
C GLU A 181 -22.96 -1.19 -1.74
N LEU A 182 -21.82 -1.23 -2.40
CA LEU A 182 -20.56 -0.67 -1.95
C LEU A 182 -19.81 0.00 -3.10
N PRO A 183 -18.84 0.91 -2.83
CA PRO A 183 -18.03 1.53 -3.86
C PRO A 183 -17.35 0.49 -4.75
N ASN A 184 -17.42 0.69 -6.08
CA ASN A 184 -16.63 -0.07 -7.03
C ASN A 184 -15.14 0.13 -6.77
N LYS A 185 -14.30 -0.84 -7.11
CA LYS A 185 -12.85 -0.75 -6.86
C LYS A 185 -12.20 0.46 -7.50
N VAL A 186 -12.67 0.86 -8.68
CA VAL A 186 -12.09 1.97 -9.46
C VAL A 186 -13.19 2.85 -10.05
N TYR A 187 -12.95 4.16 -10.07
CA TYR A 187 -13.77 5.15 -10.76
C TYR A 187 -12.92 6.04 -11.65
N ASN A 188 -13.55 6.62 -12.66
CA ASN A 188 -13.00 7.79 -13.33
C ASN A 188 -13.17 9.01 -12.40
N ALA A 189 -12.08 9.68 -12.06
CA ALA A 189 -12.05 10.78 -11.10
C ALA A 189 -12.90 12.00 -11.52
N LYS A 190 -13.11 12.19 -12.82
CA LYS A 190 -13.84 13.35 -13.38
C LYS A 190 -15.32 13.06 -13.55
N THR A 191 -15.66 11.87 -14.05
CA THR A 191 -17.04 11.53 -14.42
C THR A 191 -17.76 10.71 -13.35
N LEU A 192 -17.06 10.21 -12.33
CA LEU A 192 -17.56 9.29 -11.30
C LEU A 192 -18.07 7.96 -11.87
N LEU A 193 -17.75 7.65 -13.12
CA LEU A 193 -18.14 6.40 -13.74
C LEU A 193 -17.40 5.23 -13.07
N PRO A 194 -18.10 4.19 -12.59
CA PRO A 194 -17.46 2.94 -12.21
C PRO A 194 -16.76 2.33 -13.42
N VAL A 195 -15.47 2.03 -13.29
CA VAL A 195 -14.65 1.58 -14.42
C VAL A 195 -13.75 0.42 -13.99
N ASN A 196 -13.05 -0.17 -14.97
CA ASN A 196 -11.97 -1.12 -14.73
C ASN A 196 -10.60 -0.41 -14.83
N TYR A 197 -9.59 -1.01 -14.23
CA TYR A 197 -8.21 -0.56 -14.36
C TYR A 197 -7.81 -0.45 -15.83
N GLY A 198 -7.32 0.71 -16.23
CA GLY A 198 -6.87 0.94 -17.60
C GLY A 198 -7.96 1.18 -18.65
N LYS A 199 -9.26 1.22 -18.29
CA LYS A 199 -10.38 1.50 -19.21
C LYS A 199 -11.30 2.57 -18.63
N LEU A 200 -10.79 3.79 -18.51
CA LEU A 200 -11.47 4.87 -17.78
C LEU A 200 -12.73 5.44 -18.47
N GLU A 201 -12.90 5.19 -19.77
CA GLU A 201 -14.01 5.75 -20.55
C GLU A 201 -15.23 4.81 -20.66
N GLN A 202 -15.08 3.56 -20.21
CA GLN A 202 -16.13 2.56 -20.31
C GLN A 202 -16.62 2.15 -18.93
N ARG A 203 -17.95 2.26 -18.70
CA ARG A 203 -18.56 1.74 -17.46
C ARG A 203 -18.29 0.24 -17.33
N GLU A 204 -17.68 -0.15 -16.23
CA GLU A 204 -17.44 -1.54 -15.86
C GLU A 204 -17.44 -1.68 -14.34
N GLU A 205 -18.36 -2.47 -13.83
CA GLU A 205 -18.46 -2.75 -12.41
C GLU A 205 -17.67 -4.02 -12.08
N ILE A 206 -16.62 -3.89 -11.25
CA ILE A 206 -15.64 -4.96 -10.97
C ILE A 206 -15.63 -5.43 -9.51
N GLY A 207 -16.59 -4.97 -8.70
CA GLY A 207 -16.69 -5.32 -7.29
C GLY A 207 -16.08 -4.27 -6.35
N TRP A 208 -15.98 -4.59 -5.07
CA TRP A 208 -15.41 -3.73 -4.04
C TRP A 208 -14.21 -4.40 -3.34
N SER A 209 -13.40 -3.59 -2.65
CA SER A 209 -12.31 -4.04 -1.78
C SER A 209 -12.64 -3.71 -0.32
N ALA A 210 -12.66 -4.71 0.55
CA ALA A 210 -12.82 -4.51 1.98
C ALA A 210 -11.57 -3.89 2.62
N ILE A 211 -10.39 -4.13 2.03
CA ILE A 211 -9.12 -3.55 2.48
C ILE A 211 -9.13 -2.03 2.25
N ASP A 212 -9.50 -1.59 1.04
CA ASP A 212 -9.57 -0.17 0.70
C ASP A 212 -10.57 0.57 1.60
N LEU A 213 -11.75 -0.05 1.80
CA LEU A 213 -12.81 0.52 2.64
C LEU A 213 -12.44 0.47 4.13
N GLY A 214 -11.59 -0.46 4.57
CA GLY A 214 -11.05 -0.49 5.92
C GLY A 214 -10.14 0.72 6.22
N ARG A 215 -9.22 1.07 5.31
CA ARG A 215 -8.43 2.31 5.42
C ARG A 215 -9.32 3.54 5.38
N MET A 216 -10.26 3.58 4.45
CA MET A 216 -11.24 4.67 4.37
C MET A 216 -12.02 4.84 5.68
N ALA A 217 -12.40 3.75 6.32
CA ALA A 217 -13.12 3.76 7.60
C ALA A 217 -12.31 4.40 8.73
N ILE A 218 -10.97 4.18 8.80
CA ILE A 218 -10.08 4.85 9.76
C ILE A 218 -10.18 6.37 9.58
N TRP A 219 -9.97 6.85 8.36
CA TRP A 219 -9.89 8.28 8.09
C TRP A 219 -11.25 8.98 8.19
N LEU A 220 -12.34 8.32 7.79
CA LEU A 220 -13.69 8.83 8.02
C LEU A 220 -13.97 8.97 9.53
N LYS A 221 -13.53 8.01 10.35
CA LYS A 221 -13.73 8.08 11.81
C LYS A 221 -12.92 9.21 12.45
N ILE A 222 -11.68 9.41 12.01
CA ILE A 222 -10.83 10.53 12.43
C ILE A 222 -11.51 11.86 12.08
N VAL A 223 -12.00 12.02 10.85
CA VAL A 223 -12.67 13.25 10.39
C VAL A 223 -13.95 13.49 11.18
N GLU A 224 -14.78 12.46 11.39
CA GLU A 224 -16.03 12.54 12.16
C GLU A 224 -15.80 13.05 13.59
N ALA A 225 -14.78 12.51 14.26
CA ALA A 225 -14.52 12.82 15.67
C ALA A 225 -13.77 14.14 15.84
N LYS A 226 -12.77 14.42 15.00
CA LYS A 226 -11.92 15.61 15.13
C LYS A 226 -12.56 16.89 14.63
N TYR A 227 -13.44 16.81 13.61
CA TYR A 227 -14.07 17.96 12.98
C TYR A 227 -15.60 17.88 13.10
N PRO A 228 -16.21 18.42 14.19
CA PRO A 228 -17.64 18.28 14.44
C PRO A 228 -18.55 18.74 13.28
N GLN A 229 -18.12 19.76 12.52
CA GLN A 229 -18.83 20.26 11.34
C GLN A 229 -18.86 19.23 10.17
N MET A 230 -17.94 18.26 10.15
CA MET A 230 -17.90 17.20 9.14
C MET A 230 -18.64 15.92 9.57
N ARG A 231 -19.17 15.85 10.80
CA ARG A 231 -19.85 14.65 11.31
C ARG A 231 -21.03 14.24 10.44
N SER A 232 -21.93 15.15 10.11
CA SER A 232 -23.10 14.84 9.27
C SER A 232 -22.71 14.40 7.86
N PRO A 233 -21.80 15.09 7.13
CA PRO A 233 -21.28 14.61 5.86
C PRO A 233 -20.64 13.21 5.93
N VAL A 234 -19.82 12.93 6.92
CA VAL A 234 -19.19 11.58 7.09
C VAL A 234 -20.26 10.51 7.33
N GLN A 235 -21.25 10.79 8.17
CA GLN A 235 -22.34 9.86 8.40
C GLN A 235 -23.20 9.65 7.16
N ALA A 236 -23.34 10.64 6.29
CA ALA A 236 -24.02 10.47 4.99
C ALA A 236 -23.26 9.48 4.10
N VAL A 237 -21.93 9.57 4.03
CA VAL A 237 -21.08 8.58 3.32
C VAL A 237 -21.30 7.20 3.89
N TRP A 238 -21.16 7.02 5.20
CA TRP A 238 -21.26 5.72 5.86
C TRP A 238 -22.63 5.06 5.71
N LYS A 239 -23.69 5.86 5.76
CA LYS A 239 -25.09 5.39 5.56
C LYS A 239 -25.42 5.05 4.11
N HIS A 240 -24.72 5.66 3.15
CA HIS A 240 -24.90 5.35 1.73
C HIS A 240 -24.43 3.94 1.38
N TRP A 241 -23.42 3.43 2.11
CA TRP A 241 -22.79 2.13 1.86
C TRP A 241 -23.42 0.99 2.67
N GLN A 242 -23.60 -0.16 2.06
CA GLN A 242 -24.08 -1.37 2.75
C GLN A 242 -22.90 -2.06 3.48
N VAL A 243 -22.32 -1.36 4.47
CA VAL A 243 -21.07 -1.75 5.13
C VAL A 243 -21.08 -3.14 5.78
N LYS A 244 -22.27 -3.68 6.12
CA LYS A 244 -22.39 -5.05 6.65
C LYS A 244 -21.93 -6.12 5.65
N ARG A 245 -21.83 -5.77 4.35
CA ARG A 245 -21.29 -6.67 3.30
C ARG A 245 -19.76 -6.83 3.38
N LEU A 246 -19.06 -5.94 4.09
CA LEU A 246 -17.60 -5.96 4.24
C LEU A 246 -17.12 -7.08 5.15
N THR A 247 -18.00 -7.65 5.99
CA THR A 247 -17.61 -8.69 6.95
C THR A 247 -18.57 -9.86 6.94
N ARG A 248 -18.03 -11.06 7.22
CA ARG A 248 -18.81 -12.28 7.40
C ARG A 248 -18.05 -13.19 8.36
N ASN A 249 -18.72 -13.65 9.43
CA ASN A 249 -18.13 -14.53 10.45
C ASN A 249 -16.80 -13.98 11.02
N GLY A 250 -16.72 -12.67 11.25
CA GLY A 250 -15.54 -12.02 11.80
C GLY A 250 -14.37 -11.84 10.83
N GLN A 251 -14.52 -12.21 9.56
CA GLN A 251 -13.53 -12.02 8.50
C GLN A 251 -13.95 -10.90 7.53
N MET A 252 -12.97 -10.34 6.82
CA MET A 252 -13.21 -9.33 5.79
C MET A 252 -13.50 -9.98 4.44
N TYR A 253 -14.44 -9.39 3.68
CA TYR A 253 -14.88 -9.91 2.39
C TYR A 253 -14.91 -8.82 1.32
N GLY A 254 -14.22 -9.10 0.23
CA GLY A 254 -14.29 -8.35 -1.01
C GLY A 254 -15.14 -9.04 -2.08
N THR A 255 -15.32 -8.36 -3.20
CA THR A 255 -16.02 -8.89 -4.36
C THR A 255 -15.20 -8.63 -5.61
N SER A 256 -15.18 -9.61 -6.50
CA SER A 256 -14.60 -9.49 -7.85
C SER A 256 -15.57 -10.01 -8.88
N VAL A 257 -15.50 -9.51 -10.11
CA VAL A 257 -16.26 -10.04 -11.25
C VAL A 257 -15.28 -10.76 -12.17
N VAL A 258 -15.45 -12.07 -12.29
CA VAL A 258 -14.62 -12.94 -13.13
C VAL A 258 -15.52 -13.56 -14.20
N GLN A 259 -15.24 -13.31 -15.47
CA GLN A 259 -16.07 -13.78 -16.60
C GLN A 259 -17.56 -13.43 -16.44
N GLY A 260 -17.88 -12.23 -15.94
CA GLY A 260 -19.24 -11.77 -15.69
C GLY A 260 -19.92 -12.38 -14.45
N GLN A 261 -19.22 -13.24 -13.70
CA GLN A 261 -19.72 -13.86 -12.48
C GLN A 261 -19.15 -13.16 -11.25
N GLU A 262 -20.02 -12.76 -10.32
CA GLU A 262 -19.61 -12.23 -9.04
C GLU A 262 -19.00 -13.32 -8.16
N GLN A 263 -17.85 -13.01 -7.59
CA GLN A 263 -17.17 -13.83 -6.59
C GLN A 263 -17.04 -13.03 -5.29
N TYR A 264 -17.73 -13.46 -4.26
CA TYR A 264 -17.64 -12.91 -2.91
C TYR A 264 -16.67 -13.78 -2.10
N HIS A 265 -15.52 -13.23 -1.77
CA HIS A 265 -14.40 -13.98 -1.21
C HIS A 265 -13.79 -13.29 0.01
N GLN A 266 -13.14 -14.06 0.87
CA GLN A 266 -12.32 -13.54 1.95
C GLN A 266 -11.18 -12.72 1.36
N GLU A 267 -11.02 -11.48 1.83
CA GLU A 267 -10.03 -10.54 1.35
C GLU A 267 -9.04 -10.19 2.45
N GLY A 268 -7.78 -10.02 2.04
CA GLY A 268 -6.70 -9.62 2.90
C GLY A 268 -5.77 -10.77 3.30
N ARG A 269 -4.54 -10.37 3.63
CA ARG A 269 -3.46 -11.21 4.13
C ARG A 269 -2.77 -10.47 5.26
N LEU A 270 -1.92 -11.18 5.99
CA LEU A 270 -1.17 -10.65 7.12
C LEU A 270 -0.56 -9.28 6.79
N GLY A 271 -0.79 -8.32 7.66
CA GLY A 271 -0.45 -6.92 7.49
C GLY A 271 -1.67 -6.09 7.09
N TYR A 272 -2.07 -6.13 5.83
CA TYR A 272 -3.19 -5.32 5.32
C TYR A 272 -4.55 -5.72 5.89
N GLU A 273 -4.82 -7.02 6.05
CA GLU A 273 -6.08 -7.47 6.66
C GLU A 273 -6.23 -6.95 8.09
N ASN A 274 -5.18 -7.07 8.89
CA ASN A 274 -5.21 -6.66 10.29
C ASN A 274 -5.35 -5.14 10.43
N TYR A 275 -4.58 -4.39 9.63
CA TYR A 275 -4.65 -2.93 9.59
C TYR A 275 -6.05 -2.44 9.17
N ALA A 276 -6.58 -2.93 8.05
CA ALA A 276 -7.89 -2.52 7.55
C ALA A 276 -9.05 -2.94 8.48
N ALA A 277 -8.91 -4.10 9.14
CA ALA A 277 -9.88 -4.57 10.13
C ALA A 277 -10.01 -3.61 11.32
N CYS A 278 -8.92 -2.96 11.76
CA CYS A 278 -8.98 -1.92 12.79
C CYS A 278 -9.95 -0.80 12.40
N GLY A 279 -9.93 -0.37 11.13
CA GLY A 279 -10.86 0.64 10.62
C GLY A 279 -12.32 0.21 10.71
N LEU A 280 -12.62 -1.00 10.28
CA LEU A 280 -13.99 -1.53 10.34
C LEU A 280 -14.47 -1.74 11.79
N GLN A 281 -13.56 -2.11 12.70
CA GLN A 281 -13.86 -2.23 14.14
C GLN A 281 -14.29 -0.91 14.75
N LEU A 282 -13.70 0.23 14.35
CA LEU A 282 -14.09 1.57 14.84
C LEU A 282 -15.56 1.92 14.55
N TRP A 283 -16.18 1.24 13.59
CA TRP A 283 -17.58 1.40 13.21
C TRP A 283 -18.47 0.26 13.68
N GLY A 284 -17.95 -0.60 14.59
CA GLY A 284 -18.72 -1.67 15.22
C GLY A 284 -18.96 -2.91 14.36
N LEU A 285 -18.19 -3.10 13.26
CA LEU A 285 -18.29 -4.33 12.48
C LEU A 285 -17.54 -5.48 13.17
N ASP A 286 -18.07 -6.69 13.04
CA ASP A 286 -17.39 -7.89 13.54
C ASP A 286 -16.24 -8.29 12.62
N VAL A 287 -15.01 -8.12 13.12
CA VAL A 287 -13.74 -8.43 12.46
C VAL A 287 -12.80 -9.26 13.34
N LYS A 288 -13.35 -9.95 14.34
CA LYS A 288 -12.57 -10.70 15.33
C LYS A 288 -11.62 -11.71 14.69
N GLN A 289 -12.05 -12.41 13.65
CA GLN A 289 -11.20 -13.38 12.94
C GLN A 289 -10.12 -12.70 12.10
N ALA A 290 -10.41 -11.55 11.51
CA ALA A 290 -9.43 -10.76 10.76
C ALA A 290 -8.35 -10.17 11.68
N LEU A 291 -8.67 -9.88 12.93
CA LEU A 291 -7.74 -9.40 13.95
C LEU A 291 -6.97 -10.52 14.66
N ASP A 292 -7.45 -11.77 14.62
CA ASP A 292 -6.75 -12.95 15.19
C ASP A 292 -5.97 -13.70 14.09
N TYR A 293 -4.86 -13.12 13.68
CA TYR A 293 -4.01 -13.63 12.61
C TYR A 293 -2.96 -14.66 13.02
N ARG A 294 -2.87 -15.05 14.29
CA ARG A 294 -1.84 -15.97 14.78
C ARG A 294 -1.87 -17.32 14.09
N SER A 295 -3.06 -17.88 13.89
CA SER A 295 -3.26 -19.15 13.20
C SER A 295 -2.83 -19.15 11.74
N GLN A 296 -2.83 -17.96 11.10
CA GLN A 296 -2.45 -17.76 9.70
C GLN A 296 -0.97 -17.37 9.53
N THR A 297 -0.26 -17.05 10.62
CA THR A 297 1.13 -16.61 10.56
C THR A 297 2.09 -17.80 10.51
N ALA A 298 3.05 -17.71 9.61
CA ALA A 298 4.27 -18.52 9.61
C ALA A 298 5.49 -17.60 9.52
N PHE A 299 6.68 -18.16 9.64
CA PHE A 299 7.92 -17.39 9.59
C PHE A 299 8.86 -17.97 8.56
N VAL A 300 9.51 -17.08 7.80
CA VAL A 300 10.61 -17.40 6.91
C VAL A 300 11.88 -16.72 7.41
N ASN A 301 13.01 -17.42 7.36
CA ASN A 301 14.29 -16.81 7.71
C ASN A 301 14.84 -16.07 6.49
N LEU A 302 15.00 -14.75 6.59
CA LEU A 302 15.64 -13.91 5.58
C LEU A 302 16.86 -13.23 6.23
N TYR A 303 18.05 -13.50 5.78
CA TYR A 303 19.31 -12.96 6.35
C TYR A 303 19.40 -13.12 7.88
N GLY A 304 18.99 -14.26 8.40
CA GLY A 304 19.00 -14.53 9.85
C GLY A 304 17.83 -13.96 10.64
N GLN A 305 16.90 -13.26 9.97
CA GLN A 305 15.70 -12.69 10.60
C GLN A 305 14.47 -13.55 10.32
N GLY A 306 13.74 -13.93 11.36
CA GLY A 306 12.46 -14.63 11.23
C GLY A 306 11.35 -13.64 10.82
N VAL A 307 11.03 -13.58 9.55
CA VAL A 307 10.05 -12.65 8.96
C VAL A 307 8.67 -13.30 8.95
N PRO A 308 7.63 -12.66 9.51
CA PRO A 308 6.28 -13.20 9.48
C PRO A 308 5.69 -13.13 8.07
N TYR A 309 4.96 -14.16 7.67
CA TYR A 309 4.19 -14.19 6.43
C TYR A 309 2.87 -14.94 6.62
N ASP A 310 1.90 -14.70 5.75
CA ASP A 310 0.61 -15.39 5.77
C ASP A 310 0.75 -16.79 5.14
N ARG A 311 0.22 -17.82 5.80
CA ARG A 311 0.20 -19.19 5.27
C ARG A 311 -0.75 -19.35 4.08
N ARG A 312 -1.72 -18.44 3.95
CA ARG A 312 -2.67 -18.41 2.85
C ARG A 312 -2.00 -17.76 1.65
N ASP A 313 -1.65 -18.52 0.63
CA ASP A 313 -0.97 -18.08 -0.58
C ASP A 313 -1.79 -18.35 -1.86
N ALA A 314 -1.21 -18.08 -3.02
CA ALA A 314 -1.85 -18.29 -4.30
C ALA A 314 -2.25 -19.77 -4.55
N ASN A 315 -1.51 -20.73 -3.97
CA ASN A 315 -1.73 -22.16 -4.20
C ASN A 315 -2.86 -22.73 -3.34
N ASN A 316 -3.05 -22.20 -2.12
CA ASN A 316 -3.99 -22.77 -1.16
C ASN A 316 -5.22 -21.87 -0.87
N SER A 317 -5.18 -20.61 -1.29
CA SER A 317 -6.25 -19.63 -1.02
C SER A 317 -6.54 -18.68 -2.17
N GLY A 318 -5.90 -18.89 -3.33
CA GLY A 318 -6.14 -18.11 -4.54
C GLY A 318 -5.65 -16.65 -4.50
N ALA A 319 -4.84 -16.25 -3.51
CA ALA A 319 -4.29 -14.91 -3.41
C ALA A 319 -2.82 -14.91 -2.96
N ASN A 320 -2.05 -13.96 -3.47
CA ASN A 320 -0.65 -13.83 -3.10
C ASN A 320 -0.49 -13.35 -1.65
N ASN A 321 0.51 -13.85 -0.94
CA ASN A 321 0.80 -13.54 0.46
C ASN A 321 1.99 -12.60 0.62
N TYR A 322 1.90 -11.42 0.02
CA TYR A 322 2.97 -10.42 0.05
C TYR A 322 3.39 -10.03 1.46
N VAL A 323 4.69 -10.02 1.73
CA VAL A 323 5.28 -9.34 2.90
C VAL A 323 5.81 -8.00 2.45
N LEU A 324 5.20 -6.93 2.92
CA LEU A 324 5.38 -5.55 2.48
C LEU A 324 5.61 -4.63 3.67
N SER A 325 6.23 -3.47 3.46
CA SER A 325 6.48 -2.50 4.53
C SER A 325 5.27 -1.64 4.87
N GLU A 326 4.48 -1.23 3.87
CA GLU A 326 3.40 -0.24 4.04
C GLU A 326 2.37 -0.61 5.10
N PRO A 327 1.82 -1.84 5.18
CA PRO A 327 0.79 -2.14 6.17
C PRO A 327 1.30 -1.97 7.61
N TYR A 328 2.57 -2.27 7.86
CA TYR A 328 3.17 -2.06 9.19
C TYR A 328 3.48 -0.59 9.47
N ILE A 329 3.82 0.18 8.44
CA ILE A 329 4.03 1.63 8.56
C ILE A 329 2.72 2.33 8.89
N LEU A 330 1.66 2.03 8.14
CA LEU A 330 0.33 2.58 8.39
C LEU A 330 -0.20 2.16 9.77
N ASP A 331 -0.02 0.90 10.16
CA ASP A 331 -0.41 0.44 11.49
C ASP A 331 0.33 1.22 12.58
N GLY A 332 1.63 1.47 12.43
CA GLY A 332 2.40 2.27 13.38
C GLY A 332 1.95 3.73 13.46
N ILE A 333 1.77 4.38 12.32
CA ILE A 333 1.46 5.82 12.20
C ILE A 333 -0.01 6.09 12.54
N GLU A 334 -0.91 5.32 11.96
CA GLU A 334 -2.34 5.57 12.09
C GLU A 334 -2.92 4.91 13.33
N THR A 335 -2.67 3.61 13.59
CA THR A 335 -3.35 2.85 14.65
C THR A 335 -2.50 2.65 15.91
N GLY A 336 -1.17 2.80 15.82
CA GLY A 336 -0.28 2.84 16.98
C GLY A 336 0.28 1.49 17.40
N PHE A 337 0.23 0.50 16.56
CA PHE A 337 0.61 -0.90 16.81
C PHE A 337 -0.10 -1.53 18.02
N GLN A 338 -0.62 -2.69 17.84
CA GLN A 338 -0.83 -3.64 18.92
C GLN A 338 0.48 -4.39 19.21
N ALA A 339 0.55 -5.11 20.34
CA ALA A 339 1.79 -5.76 20.77
C ALA A 339 2.42 -6.65 19.70
N LEU A 340 1.64 -7.53 19.09
CA LEU A 340 2.15 -8.49 18.11
C LEU A 340 2.45 -7.87 16.74
N PRO A 341 1.63 -6.98 16.15
CA PRO A 341 1.98 -6.21 14.96
C PRO A 341 3.29 -5.43 15.10
N LYS A 342 3.57 -4.86 16.27
CA LYS A 342 4.84 -4.18 16.54
C LYS A 342 6.03 -5.13 16.38
N VAL A 343 5.95 -6.34 16.95
CA VAL A 343 7.00 -7.35 16.79
C VAL A 343 7.19 -7.75 15.33
N TYR A 344 6.10 -7.83 14.55
CA TYR A 344 6.16 -8.17 13.13
C TYR A 344 6.80 -7.04 12.31
N ALA A 345 6.42 -5.79 12.58
CA ALA A 345 7.04 -4.61 11.98
C ALA A 345 8.55 -4.57 12.24
N ASP A 346 8.97 -4.81 13.50
CA ASP A 346 10.38 -4.87 13.90
C ASP A 346 11.16 -5.91 13.07
N ARG A 347 10.58 -7.08 12.81
CA ARG A 347 11.20 -8.16 12.05
C ARG A 347 11.27 -7.87 10.57
N VAL A 348 10.23 -7.27 10.01
CA VAL A 348 10.20 -6.82 8.60
C VAL A 348 11.27 -5.77 8.36
N LEU A 349 11.42 -4.78 9.26
CA LEU A 349 12.49 -3.79 9.15
C LEU A 349 13.87 -4.44 9.35
N ALA A 350 14.03 -5.30 10.38
CA ALA A 350 15.32 -5.95 10.66
C ALA A 350 15.84 -6.80 9.50
N ALA A 351 14.96 -7.47 8.76
CA ALA A 351 15.36 -8.22 7.56
C ALA A 351 15.88 -7.29 6.45
N GLN A 352 15.30 -6.12 6.28
CA GLN A 352 15.76 -5.12 5.31
C GLN A 352 17.10 -4.51 5.72
N VAL A 353 17.30 -4.26 7.02
CA VAL A 353 18.62 -3.85 7.57
C VAL A 353 19.67 -4.92 7.32
N ALA A 354 19.36 -6.19 7.61
CA ALA A 354 20.28 -7.30 7.41
C ALA A 354 20.62 -7.52 5.93
N ARG A 355 19.65 -7.35 5.03
CA ARG A 355 19.91 -7.36 3.58
C ARG A 355 20.89 -6.24 3.19
N TYR A 356 20.67 -5.02 3.68
CA TYR A 356 21.60 -3.91 3.42
C TYR A 356 23.02 -4.21 3.94
N GLN A 357 23.14 -4.75 5.14
CA GLN A 357 24.45 -5.13 5.70
C GLN A 357 25.19 -6.15 4.83
N ALA A 358 24.47 -7.10 4.24
CA ALA A 358 25.03 -8.14 3.38
C ALA A 358 25.31 -7.67 1.94
N THR A 359 24.49 -6.77 1.41
CA THR A 359 24.49 -6.42 -0.02
C THR A 359 24.92 -4.99 -0.32
N GLN A 360 24.90 -4.11 0.66
CA GLN A 360 25.06 -2.65 0.56
C GLN A 360 23.94 -1.98 -0.27
N GLU A 361 22.81 -2.67 -0.49
CA GLU A 361 21.62 -2.12 -1.16
C GLU A 361 20.62 -1.60 -0.14
N LEU A 362 20.41 -0.28 -0.13
CA LEU A 362 19.38 0.33 0.70
C LEU A 362 18.01 -0.25 0.32
N THR A 363 17.33 -0.80 1.29
CA THR A 363 16.14 -1.62 1.10
C THR A 363 14.97 -1.08 1.93
N ALA A 364 13.91 -0.63 1.28
CA ALA A 364 12.62 -0.30 1.90
C ALA A 364 11.53 -0.70 0.89
N LEU A 365 11.09 -1.96 0.97
CA LEU A 365 10.25 -2.58 -0.07
C LEU A 365 8.77 -2.50 0.31
N THR A 366 7.99 -2.04 -0.63
CA THR A 366 6.53 -2.16 -0.62
C THR A 366 5.99 -2.05 -2.04
N GLU A 367 4.71 -2.34 -2.24
CA GLU A 367 4.07 -2.17 -3.54
C GLU A 367 3.97 -0.70 -3.93
N ASP A 368 4.03 -0.45 -5.21
CA ASP A 368 3.74 0.87 -5.77
C ASP A 368 3.65 0.85 -7.31
N ASN A 369 3.20 1.98 -7.87
CA ASN A 369 3.28 2.23 -9.29
C ASN A 369 4.73 2.41 -9.75
N VAL A 370 4.98 1.94 -10.96
CA VAL A 370 6.25 2.15 -11.68
C VAL A 370 6.00 2.93 -12.97
N ASP A 371 6.99 3.71 -13.40
CA ASP A 371 6.91 4.63 -14.55
C ASP A 371 7.00 3.92 -15.92
N ARG A 372 6.90 2.59 -15.92
CA ARG A 372 6.97 1.71 -17.11
C ARG A 372 6.16 0.44 -16.90
N LEU A 373 5.94 -0.33 -17.96
CA LEU A 373 5.27 -1.63 -17.86
C LEU A 373 5.94 -2.52 -16.79
N PRO A 374 5.15 -3.17 -15.93
CA PRO A 374 3.69 -3.34 -15.94
C PRO A 374 2.89 -2.22 -15.24
N TYR A 375 3.48 -1.10 -14.90
CA TYR A 375 2.95 0.10 -14.23
C TYR A 375 2.58 -0.06 -12.75
N PHE A 376 2.51 -1.28 -12.24
CA PHE A 376 2.34 -1.57 -10.82
C PHE A 376 3.04 -2.89 -10.47
N VAL A 377 3.75 -2.90 -9.34
CA VAL A 377 4.44 -4.09 -8.84
C VAL A 377 4.36 -4.18 -7.31
N TYR A 378 4.36 -5.41 -6.82
CA TYR A 378 4.56 -5.74 -5.43
C TYR A 378 6.04 -6.04 -5.19
N ASN A 379 6.77 -5.08 -4.62
CA ASN A 379 8.13 -5.27 -4.13
C ASN A 379 8.07 -5.96 -2.76
N SER A 380 8.19 -7.27 -2.72
CA SER A 380 7.96 -8.06 -1.52
C SER A 380 9.27 -8.56 -0.91
N LEU A 381 9.35 -8.57 0.41
CA LEU A 381 10.41 -9.30 1.12
C LEU A 381 10.26 -10.81 0.89
N PHE A 382 8.99 -11.26 0.87
CA PHE A 382 8.64 -12.65 0.61
C PHE A 382 7.24 -12.74 0.00
N VAL A 383 7.04 -13.64 -0.95
CA VAL A 383 5.72 -13.92 -1.55
C VAL A 383 5.71 -15.30 -2.19
N ASN A 384 4.70 -16.13 -1.90
CA ASN A 384 4.49 -17.46 -2.52
C ASN A 384 5.77 -18.30 -2.55
N GLY A 385 6.51 -18.37 -1.46
CA GLY A 385 7.77 -19.11 -1.36
C GLY A 385 9.00 -18.42 -1.96
N LYS A 386 8.86 -17.21 -2.53
CA LYS A 386 9.95 -16.47 -3.21
C LYS A 386 10.40 -15.29 -2.34
N PRO A 387 11.67 -15.24 -1.93
CA PRO A 387 12.23 -14.09 -1.21
C PRO A 387 12.57 -12.96 -2.17
N TRP A 388 12.47 -11.73 -1.67
CA TRP A 388 12.91 -10.51 -2.36
C TRP A 388 12.35 -10.40 -3.79
N ALA A 389 11.11 -10.84 -3.99
CA ALA A 389 10.49 -10.89 -5.30
C ALA A 389 9.67 -9.62 -5.60
N THR A 390 9.88 -9.08 -6.79
CA THR A 390 9.06 -8.02 -7.37
C THR A 390 8.15 -8.65 -8.40
N ILE A 391 6.85 -8.69 -8.15
CA ILE A 391 5.87 -9.39 -9.00
C ILE A 391 4.63 -8.52 -9.25
N THR A 392 3.86 -8.88 -10.28
CA THR A 392 2.50 -8.38 -10.48
C THR A 392 1.50 -9.14 -9.62
N ASP A 393 0.26 -8.71 -9.61
CA ASP A 393 -0.89 -9.42 -9.01
C ASP A 393 -1.06 -10.84 -9.58
N THR A 394 -0.75 -11.04 -10.86
CA THR A 394 -0.78 -12.34 -11.54
C THR A 394 0.43 -13.23 -11.23
N GLY A 395 1.40 -12.75 -10.43
CA GLY A 395 2.60 -13.49 -10.07
C GLY A 395 3.74 -13.43 -11.07
N GLN A 396 3.62 -12.63 -12.17
CA GLN A 396 4.70 -12.43 -13.13
C GLN A 396 5.83 -11.64 -12.48
N GLN A 397 7.09 -12.09 -12.64
CA GLN A 397 8.26 -11.49 -12.00
C GLN A 397 8.85 -10.36 -12.83
N TYR A 398 9.20 -9.27 -12.11
CA TYR A 398 9.88 -8.07 -12.62
C TYR A 398 11.00 -7.63 -11.66
N ASN A 399 11.87 -8.53 -11.24
CA ASN A 399 12.91 -8.25 -10.23
C ASN A 399 13.89 -7.14 -10.65
N ASN A 400 14.03 -6.86 -11.94
CA ASN A 400 14.78 -5.73 -12.48
C ASN A 400 14.12 -4.37 -12.17
N LEU A 401 12.84 -4.36 -11.82
CA LEU A 401 12.09 -3.17 -11.39
C LEU A 401 11.99 -3.04 -9.86
N ARG A 402 12.74 -3.82 -9.09
CA ARG A 402 12.82 -3.61 -7.64
C ARG A 402 13.35 -2.21 -7.35
N PHE A 403 12.74 -1.53 -6.38
CA PHE A 403 13.13 -0.18 -6.01
C PHE A 403 13.02 0.04 -4.50
N LEU A 404 13.83 0.96 -3.97
CA LEU A 404 13.63 1.57 -2.67
C LEU A 404 12.38 2.47 -2.77
N SER A 405 11.34 2.16 -2.00
CA SER A 405 10.11 2.93 -1.97
C SER A 405 10.25 4.19 -1.11
N ALA A 406 9.79 5.33 -1.63
CA ALA A 406 9.87 6.61 -0.91
C ALA A 406 8.95 6.62 0.32
N LYS A 407 7.69 6.18 0.19
CA LYS A 407 6.76 6.08 1.33
C LYS A 407 7.26 5.13 2.42
N ALA A 408 7.83 4.00 2.03
CA ALA A 408 8.39 3.05 2.99
C ALA A 408 9.64 3.61 3.68
N ALA A 409 10.52 4.26 2.96
CA ALA A 409 11.74 4.88 3.51
C ALA A 409 11.41 5.96 4.55
N ILE A 410 10.47 6.85 4.23
CA ILE A 410 10.05 7.93 5.13
C ILE A 410 9.24 7.39 6.31
N GLY A 411 8.29 6.48 6.05
CA GLY A 411 7.47 5.87 7.11
C GLY A 411 8.32 5.12 8.13
N TRP A 412 9.26 4.28 7.70
CA TRP A 412 10.19 3.62 8.61
C TRP A 412 11.03 4.63 9.40
N HIS A 413 11.51 5.71 8.78
CA HIS A 413 12.28 6.73 9.47
C HIS A 413 11.46 7.46 10.55
N MET A 414 10.16 7.70 10.31
CA MET A 414 9.30 8.34 11.30
C MET A 414 8.91 7.42 12.47
N LEU A 415 8.94 6.11 12.26
CA LEU A 415 8.69 5.13 13.31
C LEU A 415 9.97 4.71 14.06
N TYR A 416 11.12 4.66 13.37
CA TYR A 416 12.37 4.11 13.89
C TYR A 416 13.56 4.99 13.51
N ASN A 417 13.97 5.85 14.41
CA ASN A 417 15.10 6.78 14.19
C ASN A 417 16.45 6.07 14.39
N THR A 418 16.93 5.40 13.35
CA THR A 418 18.24 4.72 13.32
C THR A 418 19.10 5.31 12.22
N ASP A 419 20.43 5.02 12.23
CA ASP A 419 21.33 5.42 11.15
C ASP A 419 20.87 4.87 9.79
N TYR A 420 20.36 3.63 9.79
CA TYR A 420 19.83 3.00 8.58
C TYR A 420 18.60 3.73 8.03
N THR A 421 17.61 4.01 8.87
CA THR A 421 16.40 4.72 8.41
C THR A 421 16.68 6.17 8.05
N SER A 422 17.68 6.79 8.68
CA SER A 422 18.20 8.10 8.30
C SER A 422 18.85 8.07 6.91
N ALA A 423 19.60 7.01 6.58
CA ALA A 423 20.16 6.82 5.24
C ALA A 423 19.07 6.65 4.18
N LEU A 424 17.97 5.90 4.50
CA LEU A 424 16.81 5.76 3.64
C LEU A 424 16.15 7.12 3.34
N SER A 425 15.80 7.88 4.37
CA SER A 425 15.12 9.18 4.23
C SER A 425 15.99 10.21 3.50
N ASN A 426 17.30 10.25 3.82
CA ASN A 426 18.24 11.13 3.13
C ASN A 426 18.35 10.82 1.63
N THR A 427 18.25 9.54 1.24
CA THR A 427 18.23 9.14 -0.18
C THR A 427 17.00 9.67 -0.88
N VAL A 428 15.81 9.55 -0.26
CA VAL A 428 14.56 10.10 -0.80
C VAL A 428 14.67 11.62 -0.96
N PHE A 429 15.06 12.34 0.08
CA PHE A 429 15.12 13.80 0.06
C PHE A 429 16.12 14.36 -0.95
N LYS A 430 17.19 13.63 -1.23
CA LYS A 430 18.22 14.07 -2.19
C LYS A 430 17.87 13.72 -3.65
N GLN A 431 17.18 12.61 -3.90
CA GLN A 431 17.09 12.05 -5.25
C GLN A 431 15.68 11.98 -5.84
N LEU A 432 14.62 12.05 -5.01
CA LEU A 432 13.26 11.74 -5.44
C LEU A 432 12.30 12.94 -5.45
N LYS A 433 12.84 14.14 -5.28
CA LYS A 433 12.05 15.37 -5.31
C LYS A 433 11.62 15.71 -6.74
N SER A 434 10.36 16.13 -6.91
CA SER A 434 9.84 16.79 -8.10
C SER A 434 9.06 18.05 -7.74
N ASP A 435 8.61 18.80 -8.73
CA ASP A 435 7.74 19.97 -8.58
C ASP A 435 6.29 19.62 -8.25
N LYS A 436 5.90 18.35 -8.51
CA LYS A 436 4.54 17.82 -8.31
C LYS A 436 4.41 16.82 -7.15
N GLY A 437 5.45 16.62 -6.35
CA GLY A 437 5.46 15.65 -5.27
C GLY A 437 6.74 14.84 -5.21
N TRP A 438 6.73 13.80 -4.38
CA TRP A 438 7.81 12.83 -4.28
C TRP A 438 7.61 11.69 -5.28
N TYR A 439 8.63 11.39 -6.10
CA TYR A 439 8.66 10.19 -6.91
C TYR A 439 8.54 8.93 -6.06
N ASN A 440 7.95 7.88 -6.61
CA ASN A 440 7.64 6.66 -5.84
C ASN A 440 8.87 5.88 -5.36
N GLY A 441 10.04 6.06 -5.96
CA GLY A 441 11.23 5.38 -5.45
C GLY A 441 12.48 5.50 -6.31
N LEU A 442 13.51 4.74 -5.92
CA LEU A 442 14.79 4.64 -6.62
C LEU A 442 15.01 3.18 -7.05
N TYR A 443 15.06 2.92 -8.36
CA TYR A 443 15.32 1.58 -8.87
C TYR A 443 16.69 1.06 -8.45
N GLU A 444 16.70 -0.15 -7.88
CA GLU A 444 17.90 -0.81 -7.38
C GLU A 444 18.89 -1.14 -8.52
N SER A 445 18.41 -1.79 -9.59
CA SER A 445 19.25 -2.19 -10.72
C SER A 445 19.55 -1.05 -11.68
N LEU A 446 18.60 -0.15 -11.90
CA LEU A 446 18.72 0.93 -12.89
C LEU A 446 19.40 2.18 -12.33
N ARG A 447 19.54 2.30 -11.00
CA ARG A 447 20.16 3.44 -10.31
C ARG A 447 19.56 4.81 -10.71
N GLN A 448 18.26 4.82 -11.02
CA GLN A 448 17.52 6.02 -11.40
C GLN A 448 16.16 6.08 -10.71
N PRO A 449 15.56 7.27 -10.55
CA PRO A 449 14.24 7.40 -9.97
C PRO A 449 13.18 6.61 -10.74
N ASN A 450 12.30 5.94 -10.02
CA ASN A 450 10.97 5.57 -10.47
C ASN A 450 10.11 6.84 -10.45
N LYS A 451 9.91 7.46 -11.59
CA LYS A 451 9.26 8.77 -11.73
C LYS A 451 7.73 8.72 -11.66
N ALA A 452 7.14 7.58 -11.30
CA ALA A 452 5.73 7.56 -10.99
C ALA A 452 5.44 8.48 -9.80
N LEU A 453 4.29 9.13 -9.82
CA LEU A 453 3.77 10.01 -8.77
C LEU A 453 2.37 9.53 -8.41
N THR A 454 2.11 9.23 -7.14
CA THR A 454 0.81 8.69 -6.70
C THR A 454 0.28 9.36 -5.45
N ALA A 455 -1.05 9.32 -5.30
CA ALA A 455 -1.74 9.82 -4.11
C ALA A 455 -1.30 9.04 -2.87
N ASN A 456 -1.20 7.71 -2.98
CA ASN A 456 -0.79 6.89 -1.85
C ASN A 456 0.63 7.20 -1.38
N ASN A 457 1.62 7.25 -2.29
CA ASN A 457 3.00 7.57 -1.92
C ASN A 457 3.10 8.94 -1.21
N ASN A 458 2.52 9.97 -1.79
CA ASN A 458 2.58 11.32 -1.22
C ASN A 458 1.70 11.48 0.02
N GLY A 459 0.59 10.74 0.12
CA GLY A 459 -0.26 10.68 1.30
C GLY A 459 0.47 10.10 2.50
N VAL A 460 1.05 8.91 2.36
CA VAL A 460 1.81 8.25 3.43
C VAL A 460 3.01 9.10 3.88
N ILE A 461 3.70 9.76 2.95
CA ILE A 461 4.79 10.68 3.32
C ILE A 461 4.25 11.87 4.13
N LEU A 462 3.15 12.48 3.71
CA LEU A 462 2.58 13.64 4.39
C LEU A 462 2.02 13.30 5.77
N GLU A 463 1.30 12.18 5.91
CA GLU A 463 0.81 11.70 7.20
C GLU A 463 1.94 11.27 8.15
N SER A 464 3.09 10.82 7.61
CA SER A 464 4.28 10.53 8.40
C SER A 464 4.84 11.80 9.06
N PHE A 465 4.86 12.93 8.37
CA PHE A 465 5.20 14.23 8.97
C PHE A 465 4.17 14.68 10.00
N LEU A 466 2.89 14.45 9.72
CA LEU A 466 1.83 14.73 10.70
C LEU A 466 2.01 13.90 11.97
N TYR A 467 2.28 12.61 11.85
CA TYR A 467 2.58 11.73 12.99
C TYR A 467 3.75 12.26 13.82
N LYS A 468 4.85 12.69 13.18
CA LYS A 468 5.98 13.31 13.86
C LYS A 468 5.55 14.55 14.67
N GLN A 469 4.71 15.44 14.10
CA GLN A 469 4.24 16.64 14.77
C GLN A 469 3.28 16.34 15.92
N VAL A 470 2.37 15.39 15.74
CA VAL A 470 1.36 15.01 16.73
C VAL A 470 2.00 14.26 17.90
N GLY A 471 3.06 13.48 17.62
CA GLY A 471 3.78 12.69 18.61
C GLY A 471 3.00 11.47 19.14
N LYS A 472 1.92 11.08 18.46
CA LYS A 472 1.01 9.99 18.82
C LYS A 472 0.41 9.38 17.54
N PRO A 473 0.00 8.10 17.57
CA PRO A 473 -0.80 7.52 16.49
C PRO A 473 -2.06 8.33 16.21
N LEU A 474 -2.38 8.49 14.93
CA LEU A 474 -3.43 9.43 14.49
C LEU A 474 -4.84 9.00 14.91
N ILE A 475 -5.04 7.72 15.19
CA ILE A 475 -6.30 7.15 15.70
C ILE A 475 -6.76 7.75 17.03
N VAL A 476 -5.87 8.39 17.79
CA VAL A 476 -6.26 9.10 19.02
C VAL A 476 -7.27 10.20 18.73
N TRP A 477 -7.28 10.74 17.51
CA TRP A 477 -8.27 11.72 17.06
C TRP A 477 -9.65 11.10 16.77
N ALA A 478 -9.72 9.78 16.61
CA ALA A 478 -10.99 9.05 16.57
C ALA A 478 -11.55 8.71 17.96
N GLY A 479 -10.94 9.22 19.04
CA GLY A 479 -11.36 8.97 20.41
C GLY A 479 -10.78 7.70 21.03
N VAL A 480 -9.91 6.99 20.33
CA VAL A 480 -9.26 5.76 20.82
C VAL A 480 -8.26 6.10 21.92
N LYS A 481 -8.40 5.43 23.06
CA LYS A 481 -7.44 5.53 24.17
C LYS A 481 -6.32 4.51 23.93
N LEU A 482 -5.08 4.98 23.90
CA LEU A 482 -3.91 4.11 23.86
C LEU A 482 -3.61 3.61 25.27
N GLU A 483 -3.31 2.33 25.43
CA GLU A 483 -2.86 1.80 26.72
C GLU A 483 -1.52 2.42 27.12
N SER A 484 -1.32 2.61 28.44
CA SER A 484 -0.07 3.12 29.00
C SER A 484 1.04 2.11 28.77
N GLY A 485 1.89 2.37 27.75
CA GLY A 485 2.96 1.47 27.33
C GLY A 485 3.21 1.51 25.83
N GLY A 486 2.45 2.31 25.09
CA GLY A 486 2.70 2.57 23.66
C GLY A 486 2.22 1.48 22.72
N VAL A 487 1.31 0.63 23.16
CA VAL A 487 0.64 -0.36 22.30
C VAL A 487 -0.86 -0.20 22.53
N GLY A 488 -1.55 0.41 21.57
CA GLY A 488 -2.97 0.67 21.66
C GLY A 488 -3.80 -0.61 21.54
N ALA A 489 -4.45 -1.05 22.61
CA ALA A 489 -5.61 -1.90 22.49
C ALA A 489 -6.84 -1.02 22.30
N ILE A 490 -7.62 -1.24 21.26
CA ILE A 490 -8.94 -0.65 21.09
C ILE A 490 -9.86 -1.34 22.10
N ALA A 491 -10.13 -0.68 23.24
CA ALA A 491 -11.16 -1.16 24.14
C ALA A 491 -12.53 -0.90 23.50
N PRO A 492 -13.43 -1.91 23.41
CA PRO A 492 -14.81 -1.64 23.01
C PRO A 492 -15.46 -0.75 24.08
N GLU A 493 -16.07 0.35 23.67
CA GLU A 493 -17.00 1.08 24.54
C GLU A 493 -18.16 0.14 24.91
N GLN A 494 -18.45 0.06 26.21
CA GLN A 494 -19.62 -0.61 26.77
C GLN A 494 -20.90 0.16 26.44
#